data_d3340a66004bda82f0e29b3daa9699d9
#
_entry.id   d3340a66004bda82f0e29b3daa9699d9
#
_cell.length_a   1.000
_cell.length_b   1.000
_cell.length_c   1.000
_cell.angle_alpha   90.00
_cell.angle_beta   90.00
_cell.angle_gamma   90.00
#
_symmetry.space_group_name_H-M   'P 1'
#
loop_
_entity.id
_entity.type
_entity.pdbx_description
1 polymer ?
#
loop_
_entity_poly.entity_id
_entity_poly.type
_entity_poly.pdbx_seq_one_letter_code
_entity_poly.pdbx_strand_id
1 'polypeptide(L)'
;MANEKIKGRCFCGAVELIVTGEPSAMGYCHCKDCAAWSATPINSYSFWGFDQLKITKGLENIQTFSKTDHSKRKFCKKCGGHIMTEHPSSNLVDIFAVILEGFSFKPSIHVNYESKTVSVKDGFPNSKVLPE
;
A
#
# COMPACT_ATOMS: atom_id res chain seq x y z
N MET A 1 19.22 5.13 -0.35
CA MET A 1 20.28 4.17 -0.11
C MET A 1 19.70 2.84 0.32
N ALA A 2 20.35 1.74 -0.02
CA ALA A 2 19.80 0.40 0.17
C ALA A 2 19.50 0.04 1.63
N ASN A 3 20.11 0.72 2.61
CA ASN A 3 19.91 0.45 4.03
C ASN A 3 19.14 1.56 4.75
N GLU A 4 18.56 2.47 4.01
CA GLU A 4 17.76 3.53 4.61
C GLU A 4 16.51 2.94 5.24
N LYS A 5 16.17 3.42 6.44
CA LYS A 5 14.99 2.98 7.18
C LYS A 5 13.97 4.10 7.22
N ILE A 6 12.73 3.74 6.90
CA ILE A 6 11.62 4.69 6.87
C ILE A 6 10.55 4.19 7.81
N LYS A 7 10.09 5.07 8.72
CA LYS A 7 9.02 4.74 9.65
C LYS A 7 7.65 4.96 9.01
N GLY A 8 6.71 4.12 9.39
CA GLY A 8 5.32 4.32 9.06
C GLY A 8 4.45 4.05 10.27
N ARG A 9 3.24 4.54 10.26
CA ARG A 9 2.29 4.31 11.34
C ARG A 9 0.85 4.48 10.88
N CYS A 10 -0.07 3.82 11.57
CA CYS A 10 -1.49 4.03 11.34
C CYS A 10 -1.91 5.40 11.84
N PHE A 11 -3.15 5.78 11.56
CA PHE A 11 -3.67 7.10 11.89
C PHE A 11 -3.56 7.43 13.38
N CYS A 12 -3.88 6.49 14.28
CA CYS A 12 -3.82 6.75 15.72
C CYS A 12 -2.45 6.50 16.34
N GLY A 13 -1.50 5.93 15.58
CA GLY A 13 -0.17 5.61 16.09
C GLY A 13 -0.08 4.31 16.88
N ALA A 14 -1.16 3.55 17.04
CA ALA A 14 -1.12 2.29 17.77
C ALA A 14 -0.29 1.22 17.06
N VAL A 15 -0.14 1.32 15.74
CA VAL A 15 0.68 0.43 14.92
C VAL A 15 1.81 1.24 14.31
N GLU A 16 3.03 0.77 14.49
CA GLU A 16 4.22 1.37 13.87
C GLU A 16 5.00 0.30 13.14
N LEU A 17 5.64 0.72 12.06
CA LEU A 17 6.44 -0.17 11.23
C LEU A 17 7.68 0.56 10.71
N ILE A 18 8.62 -0.23 10.21
CA ILE A 18 9.80 0.28 9.51
C ILE A 18 9.94 -0.53 8.22
N VAL A 19 10.21 0.17 7.12
CA VAL A 19 10.68 -0.46 5.89
C VAL A 19 12.13 -0.09 5.65
N THR A 20 12.88 -1.00 5.06
CA THR A 20 14.30 -0.82 4.79
C THR A 20 14.57 -0.91 3.31
N GLY A 21 15.38 0.00 2.79
CA GLY A 21 15.76 0.04 1.38
C GLY A 21 14.75 0.78 0.54
N GLU A 22 14.50 0.27 -0.65
CA GLU A 22 13.61 0.92 -1.61
C GLU A 22 12.49 -0.03 -2.04
N PRO A 23 11.30 0.51 -2.36
CA PRO A 23 10.23 -0.30 -2.91
C PRO A 23 10.58 -0.77 -4.31
N SER A 24 10.02 -1.91 -4.70
CA SER A 24 10.22 -2.44 -6.05
C SER A 24 9.36 -1.72 -7.08
N ALA A 25 8.27 -1.08 -6.64
CA ALA A 25 7.40 -0.31 -7.52
C ALA A 25 6.55 0.66 -6.70
N MET A 26 6.17 1.77 -7.31
CA MET A 26 5.30 2.79 -6.73
C MET A 26 4.40 3.35 -7.81
N GLY A 27 3.17 3.67 -7.45
CA GLY A 27 2.25 4.30 -8.39
C GLY A 27 0.89 4.55 -7.78
N TYR A 28 -0.07 4.76 -8.66
CA TYR A 28 -1.47 4.98 -8.29
C TYR A 28 -2.32 3.81 -8.76
N CYS A 29 -3.15 3.28 -7.87
CA CYS A 29 -4.05 2.18 -8.18
C CYS A 29 -5.49 2.68 -8.25
N HIS A 30 -6.18 2.33 -9.34
CA HIS A 30 -7.57 2.69 -9.59
C HIS A 30 -8.50 1.49 -9.48
N CYS A 31 -8.05 0.40 -8.89
CA CYS A 31 -8.83 -0.83 -8.72
C CYS A 31 -10.12 -0.55 -7.93
N LYS A 32 -11.23 -1.12 -8.38
CA LYS A 32 -12.53 -0.94 -7.71
C LYS A 32 -12.53 -1.48 -6.29
N ASP A 33 -11.88 -2.61 -6.07
CA ASP A 33 -11.82 -3.20 -4.73
C ASP A 33 -11.02 -2.33 -3.77
N CYS A 34 -9.88 -1.81 -4.21
CA CYS A 34 -9.08 -0.90 -3.39
C CYS A 34 -9.83 0.40 -3.11
N ALA A 35 -10.49 0.95 -4.11
CA ALA A 35 -11.28 2.17 -3.97
C ALA A 35 -12.43 1.97 -2.98
N ALA A 36 -13.14 0.86 -3.10
CA ALA A 36 -14.27 0.56 -2.22
C ALA A 36 -13.80 0.33 -0.79
N TRP A 37 -12.69 -0.40 -0.61
CA TRP A 37 -12.18 -0.68 0.74
C TRP A 37 -11.68 0.58 1.44
N SER A 38 -10.96 1.43 0.73
CA SER A 38 -10.37 2.64 1.31
C SER A 38 -11.26 3.88 1.17
N ALA A 39 -12.41 3.73 0.52
CA ALA A 39 -13.36 4.84 0.28
C ALA A 39 -12.68 6.04 -0.40
N THR A 40 -11.84 5.76 -1.40
CA THR A 40 -11.12 6.78 -2.14
C THR A 40 -10.97 6.34 -3.60
N PRO A 41 -11.03 7.29 -4.55
CA PRO A 41 -10.93 6.93 -5.97
C PRO A 41 -9.55 6.41 -6.37
N ILE A 42 -8.49 6.84 -5.68
CA ILE A 42 -7.12 6.53 -6.05
C ILE A 42 -6.33 6.18 -4.80
N ASN A 43 -5.59 5.08 -4.84
CA ASN A 43 -4.68 4.69 -3.76
C ASN A 43 -3.24 4.81 -4.22
N SER A 44 -2.39 5.39 -3.37
CA SER A 44 -0.95 5.41 -3.60
C SER A 44 -0.36 4.11 -3.07
N TYR A 45 0.29 3.34 -3.94
CA TYR A 45 0.87 2.06 -3.53
C TYR A 45 2.39 2.11 -3.54
N SER A 46 2.98 1.32 -2.66
CA SER A 46 4.41 1.05 -2.69
C SER A 46 4.61 -0.43 -2.38
N PHE A 47 5.31 -1.14 -3.27
CA PHE A 47 5.53 -2.59 -3.11
C PHE A 47 6.87 -2.86 -2.47
N TRP A 48 6.84 -3.69 -1.43
CA TRP A 48 8.02 -4.07 -0.67
C TRP A 48 8.06 -5.59 -0.51
N GLY A 49 9.27 -6.15 -0.40
CA GLY A 49 9.40 -7.54 0.01
C GLY A 49 9.06 -7.70 1.49
N PHE A 50 8.59 -8.88 1.89
CA PHE A 50 8.28 -9.13 3.30
C PHE A 50 9.51 -8.96 4.20
N ASP A 51 10.70 -9.25 3.70
CA ASP A 51 11.96 -9.09 4.44
C ASP A 51 12.38 -7.64 4.65
N GLN A 52 11.77 -6.71 3.90
CA GLN A 52 12.04 -5.27 4.05
C GLN A 52 11.17 -4.63 5.13
N LEU A 53 10.14 -5.32 5.61
CA LEU A 53 9.15 -4.79 6.53
C LEU A 53 9.35 -5.37 7.93
N LYS A 54 9.27 -4.50 8.94
CA LYS A 54 9.24 -4.90 10.34
C LYS A 54 8.15 -4.12 11.06
N ILE A 55 7.24 -4.83 11.73
CA ILE A 55 6.26 -4.20 12.61
C ILE A 55 6.96 -3.97 13.94
N THR A 56 7.12 -2.70 14.31
CA THR A 56 7.88 -2.32 15.52
C THR A 56 7.00 -2.08 16.73
N LYS A 57 5.70 -1.88 16.53
CA LYS A 57 4.75 -1.62 17.62
C LYS A 57 3.36 -2.01 17.19
N GLY A 58 2.61 -2.63 18.10
CA GLY A 58 1.17 -2.82 17.91
C GLY A 58 0.78 -3.95 16.96
N LEU A 59 1.61 -4.98 16.82
CA LEU A 59 1.26 -6.14 16.00
C LEU A 59 -0.11 -6.70 16.38
N GLU A 60 -0.44 -6.71 17.68
CA GLU A 60 -1.72 -7.19 18.21
C GLU A 60 -2.90 -6.30 17.81
N ASN A 61 -2.64 -5.10 17.33
CA ASN A 61 -3.68 -4.17 16.88
C ASN A 61 -3.95 -4.25 15.38
N ILE A 62 -3.21 -5.09 14.66
CA ILE A 62 -3.43 -5.27 13.23
C ILE A 62 -4.49 -6.34 13.02
N GLN A 63 -5.54 -5.98 12.28
CA GLN A 63 -6.56 -6.92 11.83
C GLN A 63 -6.45 -7.11 10.32
N THR A 64 -6.89 -8.27 9.86
CA THR A 64 -6.82 -8.63 8.44
C THR A 64 -8.20 -8.97 7.93
N PHE A 65 -8.56 -8.41 6.78
CA PHE A 65 -9.73 -8.81 6.03
C PHE A 65 -9.29 -9.37 4.68
N SER A 66 -9.76 -10.55 4.34
CA SER A 66 -9.45 -11.19 3.06
C SER A 66 -10.74 -11.50 2.32
N LYS A 67 -11.01 -10.75 1.26
CA LYS A 67 -12.13 -11.05 0.38
C LYS A 67 -11.79 -12.24 -0.52
N THR A 68 -10.50 -12.37 -0.86
CA THR A 68 -9.95 -13.47 -1.65
C THR A 68 -8.67 -13.95 -0.98
N ASP A 69 -8.13 -15.09 -1.43
CA ASP A 69 -6.85 -15.60 -0.93
C ASP A 69 -5.64 -14.81 -1.45
N HIS A 70 -5.85 -13.94 -2.45
CA HIS A 70 -4.77 -13.21 -3.11
C HIS A 70 -4.43 -11.89 -2.43
N SER A 71 -5.31 -11.37 -1.60
CA SER A 71 -5.12 -10.08 -0.96
C SER A 71 -5.53 -10.13 0.50
N LYS A 72 -4.57 -9.84 1.38
CA LYS A 72 -4.81 -9.77 2.82
C LYS A 72 -4.71 -8.31 3.24
N ARG A 73 -5.85 -7.68 3.42
CA ARG A 73 -5.96 -6.24 3.71
C ARG A 73 -5.86 -6.01 5.20
N LYS A 74 -4.88 -5.22 5.62
CA LYS A 74 -4.55 -5.02 7.03
C LYS A 74 -4.84 -3.59 7.45
N PHE A 75 -5.44 -3.48 8.62
CA PHE A 75 -5.83 -2.19 9.18
C PHE A 75 -5.69 -2.21 10.70
N CYS A 76 -5.64 -1.02 11.29
CA CYS A 76 -5.57 -0.88 12.74
C CYS A 76 -6.96 -1.09 13.34
N LYS A 77 -7.09 -2.02 14.29
CA LYS A 77 -8.39 -2.28 14.92
C LYS A 77 -8.85 -1.14 15.83
N LYS A 78 -7.93 -0.27 16.25
CA LYS A 78 -8.26 0.84 17.15
C LYS A 78 -8.82 2.06 16.42
N CYS A 79 -8.20 2.44 15.29
CA CYS A 79 -8.65 3.61 14.54
C CYS A 79 -9.30 3.27 13.20
N GLY A 80 -9.20 2.02 12.76
CA GLY A 80 -9.69 1.60 11.44
C GLY A 80 -8.82 2.05 10.27
N GLY A 81 -7.72 2.75 10.54
CA GLY A 81 -6.83 3.23 9.49
C GLY A 81 -6.20 2.09 8.72
N HIS A 82 -6.22 2.19 7.39
CA HIS A 82 -5.65 1.16 6.52
C HIS A 82 -4.13 1.28 6.52
N ILE A 83 -3.44 0.15 6.53
CA ILE A 83 -1.99 0.11 6.68
C ILE A 83 -1.34 -0.47 5.43
N MET A 84 -1.74 -1.68 5.04
CA MET A 84 -1.11 -2.40 3.96
C MET A 84 -2.00 -3.50 3.43
N THR A 85 -1.64 -4.02 2.27
CA THR A 85 -2.24 -5.23 1.71
C THR A 85 -1.13 -6.20 1.36
N GLU A 86 -1.18 -7.40 1.93
CA GLU A 86 -0.24 -8.46 1.57
C GLU A 86 -0.74 -9.19 0.34
N HIS A 87 0.19 -9.46 -0.58
CA HIS A 87 -0.05 -10.25 -1.79
C HIS A 87 0.82 -11.49 -1.74
N PRO A 88 0.36 -12.57 -1.06
CA PRO A 88 1.22 -13.74 -0.84
C PRO A 88 1.68 -14.42 -2.12
N SER A 89 0.83 -14.46 -3.16
CA SER A 89 1.20 -15.10 -4.41
C SER A 89 2.32 -14.38 -5.16
N SER A 90 2.47 -13.08 -4.93
CA SER A 90 3.54 -12.27 -5.52
C SER A 90 4.71 -12.07 -4.57
N ASN A 91 4.60 -12.56 -3.34
CA ASN A 91 5.59 -12.38 -2.27
C ASN A 91 5.90 -10.90 -2.03
N LEU A 92 4.87 -10.06 -2.05
CA LEU A 92 4.98 -8.61 -1.88
C LEU A 92 3.96 -8.11 -0.88
N VAL A 93 4.30 -6.98 -0.26
CA VAL A 93 3.36 -6.22 0.55
C VAL A 93 3.23 -4.83 -0.04
N ASP A 94 1.99 -4.39 -0.21
CA ASP A 94 1.66 -3.05 -0.66
C ASP A 94 1.40 -2.21 0.59
N ILE A 95 2.30 -1.28 0.88
CA ILE A 95 2.13 -0.35 2.00
C ILE A 95 1.64 0.96 1.42
N PHE A 96 0.55 1.49 1.98
CA PHE A 96 0.05 2.80 1.55
C PHE A 96 1.15 3.84 1.72
N ALA A 97 1.57 4.46 0.62
CA ALA A 97 2.73 5.34 0.63
C ALA A 97 2.54 6.53 1.57
N VAL A 98 1.31 6.98 1.74
CA VAL A 98 1.00 8.16 2.56
C VAL A 98 1.25 7.97 4.05
N ILE A 99 1.34 6.73 4.53
CA ILE A 99 1.62 6.48 5.95
C ILE A 99 3.12 6.38 6.27
N LEU A 100 3.97 6.41 5.25
CA LEU A 100 5.43 6.35 5.41
C LEU A 100 5.97 7.77 5.60
N GLU A 101 6.53 8.03 6.78
CA GLU A 101 7.00 9.36 7.16
C GLU A 101 8.26 9.76 6.39
N GLY A 102 8.24 10.93 5.77
CA GLY A 102 9.39 11.44 5.01
C GLY A 102 9.72 10.65 3.77
N PHE A 103 8.84 9.75 3.36
CA PHE A 103 9.06 8.92 2.17
C PHE A 103 8.91 9.76 0.91
N SER A 104 9.91 9.67 0.02
CA SER A 104 9.85 10.32 -1.27
C SER A 104 9.04 9.46 -2.23
N PHE A 105 7.72 9.69 -2.27
CA PHE A 105 6.84 8.97 -3.17
C PHE A 105 7.01 9.49 -4.59
N LYS A 106 7.46 8.62 -5.47
CA LYS A 106 7.71 8.94 -6.88
C LYS A 106 6.91 7.99 -7.75
N PRO A 107 5.61 8.27 -7.94
CA PRO A 107 4.77 7.40 -8.76
C PRO A 107 5.23 7.42 -10.21
N SER A 108 5.13 6.28 -10.87
CA SER A 108 5.55 6.16 -12.27
C SER A 108 4.43 5.73 -13.20
N ILE A 109 3.30 5.28 -12.66
CA ILE A 109 2.23 4.70 -13.46
C ILE A 109 0.91 4.72 -12.71
N HIS A 110 -0.18 4.75 -13.47
CA HIS A 110 -1.53 4.46 -12.97
C HIS A 110 -1.87 3.02 -13.35
N VAL A 111 -2.12 2.14 -12.38
CA VAL A 111 -2.50 0.75 -12.64
C VAL A 111 -3.99 0.54 -12.44
N ASN A 112 -4.53 -0.49 -13.08
CA ASN A 112 -5.97 -0.80 -13.07
C ASN A 112 -6.81 0.40 -13.52
N TYR A 113 -6.30 1.16 -14.47
CA TYR A 113 -6.89 2.42 -14.91
C TYR A 113 -8.24 2.22 -15.61
N GLU A 114 -8.49 1.04 -16.13
CA GLU A 114 -9.77 0.68 -16.74
C GLU A 114 -10.92 0.79 -15.73
N SER A 115 -10.63 0.54 -14.45
CA SER A 115 -11.61 0.60 -13.36
C SER A 115 -11.73 1.98 -12.72
N LYS A 116 -11.08 3.00 -13.27
CA LYS A 116 -11.02 4.32 -12.67
C LYS A 116 -12.41 4.93 -12.44
N THR A 117 -12.51 5.71 -11.37
CA THR A 117 -13.69 6.55 -11.11
C THR A 117 -13.43 8.01 -11.47
N VAL A 118 -12.16 8.39 -11.60
CA VAL A 118 -11.74 9.72 -12.03
C VAL A 118 -10.66 9.58 -13.09
N SER A 119 -10.65 10.51 -14.05
CA SER A 119 -9.60 10.55 -15.06
C SER A 119 -8.48 11.45 -14.57
N VAL A 120 -7.24 10.98 -14.73
CA VAL A 120 -6.06 11.76 -14.35
C VAL A 120 -5.18 11.96 -15.58
N LYS A 121 -4.83 13.22 -15.84
CA LYS A 121 -3.98 13.60 -16.97
C LYS A 121 -2.72 14.27 -16.46
N ASP A 122 -1.75 13.46 -16.06
CA ASP A 122 -0.49 13.94 -15.48
C ASP A 122 0.74 13.53 -16.32
N GLY A 123 0.51 12.90 -17.47
CA GLY A 123 1.60 12.45 -18.33
C GLY A 123 2.18 11.10 -17.99
N PHE A 124 1.80 10.49 -16.87
CA PHE A 124 2.26 9.14 -16.54
C PHE A 124 1.51 8.10 -17.36
N PRO A 125 2.17 7.00 -17.74
CA PRO A 125 1.50 5.90 -18.42
C PRO A 125 0.42 5.28 -17.53
N ASN A 126 -0.56 4.64 -18.17
CA ASN A 126 -1.57 3.90 -17.44
C ASN A 126 -1.66 2.47 -17.99
N SER A 127 -1.90 1.53 -17.08
CA SER A 127 -2.10 0.13 -17.37
C SER A 127 -3.55 -0.22 -17.04
N LYS A 128 -4.23 -0.91 -17.95
CA LYS A 128 -5.65 -1.24 -17.76
C LYS A 128 -5.85 -2.16 -16.57
N VAL A 129 -5.04 -3.20 -16.49
CA VAL A 129 -5.09 -4.22 -15.43
C VAL A 129 -3.67 -4.50 -14.96
N LEU A 130 -3.46 -4.56 -13.64
CA LEU A 130 -2.18 -4.94 -13.09
C LEU A 130 -1.96 -6.44 -13.29
N PRO A 131 -0.90 -6.85 -13.98
CA PRO A 131 -0.59 -8.28 -14.09
C PRO A 131 -0.20 -8.83 -12.71
N GLU A 132 -0.73 -9.99 -12.40
CA GLU A 132 -0.42 -10.68 -11.14
C GLU A 132 0.53 -11.85 -11.35
#